data_4e9dda5865851329bf7bcec86aee4a29
#
_entry.id   4e9dda5865851329bf7bcec86aee4a29
#
_cell.length_a   1.000
_cell.length_b   1.000
_cell.length_c   1.000
_cell.angle_alpha   90.00
_cell.angle_beta   90.00
_cell.angle_gamma   90.00
#
_symmetry.space_group_name_H-M   'P 1'
#
loop_
_entity.id
_entity.type
_entity.pdbx_description
1 polymer ?
#
loop_
_entity_poly.entity_id
_entity_poly.type
_entity_poly.pdbx_seq_one_letter_code
_entity_poly.pdbx_strand_id
1 'polypeptide(L)'
;VGLSAKLADKLGRIVRRHEDLAGSLASEGRVDPQEFKRVSKEYSDLTPVVESIRELQRVEGEIESLGAMMTEPGTDPEMKALAEEELQTLKQRVPELEQKIRILLVPKDEADERNVILEVRAGTGGDEAALFARELYEMYRNYAQLRRWKFEPMDVSETGLGGYSKATAEINGRGVFARLKFESGAHRVQRVPATEGGGRVHTSAATVAVLPEAEEVDIKI
;
A
#
# COMPACT_ATOMS: atom_id res chain seq x y z
N VAL A 1 -2.31 27.79 -11.63
CA VAL A 1 -3.50 27.25 -10.94
C VAL A 1 -2.98 26.62 -9.66
N GLY A 2 -2.84 27.43 -8.60
CA GLY A 2 -2.33 26.96 -7.32
C GLY A 2 -3.36 26.08 -6.58
N LEU A 3 -2.89 25.30 -5.63
CA LEU A 3 -3.70 24.56 -4.65
C LEU A 3 -4.85 25.44 -4.14
N SER A 4 -6.07 24.89 -4.06
CA SER A 4 -7.16 25.66 -3.45
C SER A 4 -6.74 26.10 -2.03
N ALA A 5 -7.10 27.31 -1.60
CA ALA A 5 -6.73 27.85 -0.29
C ALA A 5 -7.07 26.87 0.87
N LYS A 6 -8.16 26.11 0.75
CA LYS A 6 -8.54 25.06 1.70
C LYS A 6 -7.53 23.90 1.76
N LEU A 7 -6.94 23.53 0.62
CA LEU A 7 -5.94 22.46 0.60
C LEU A 7 -4.62 22.96 1.17
N ALA A 8 -4.19 24.16 0.82
CA ALA A 8 -2.99 24.79 1.40
C ALA A 8 -3.04 24.88 2.94
N ASP A 9 -4.19 25.30 3.50
CA ASP A 9 -4.40 25.32 4.96
C ASP A 9 -4.33 23.91 5.59
N LYS A 10 -4.90 22.90 4.91
CA LYS A 10 -4.81 21.50 5.35
C LYS A 10 -3.37 21.00 5.35
N LEU A 11 -2.60 21.30 4.31
CA LEU A 11 -1.19 20.93 4.21
C LEU A 11 -0.36 21.60 5.31
N GLY A 12 -0.58 22.88 5.57
CA GLY A 12 0.09 23.60 6.66
C GLY A 12 -0.20 23.00 8.04
N ARG A 13 -1.41 22.50 8.29
CA ARG A 13 -1.73 21.78 9.54
C ARG A 13 -0.98 20.47 9.67
N ILE A 14 -0.82 19.73 8.57
CA ILE A 14 -0.07 18.46 8.56
C ILE A 14 1.41 18.70 8.90
N VAL A 15 2.02 19.72 8.31
CA VAL A 15 3.43 20.08 8.61
C VAL A 15 3.59 20.43 10.09
N ARG A 16 2.72 21.30 10.63
CA ARG A 16 2.76 21.65 12.07
C ARG A 16 2.57 20.42 12.96
N ARG A 17 1.62 19.55 12.64
CA ARG A 17 1.41 18.32 13.40
C ARG A 17 2.65 17.43 13.43
N HIS A 18 3.32 17.27 12.30
CA HIS A 18 4.58 16.51 12.23
C HIS A 18 5.69 17.13 13.07
N GLU A 19 5.80 18.46 13.09
CA GLU A 19 6.77 19.20 13.93
C GLU A 19 6.47 19.04 15.42
N ASP A 20 5.20 19.10 15.82
CA ASP A 20 4.74 18.85 17.20
C ASP A 20 5.08 17.42 17.65
N LEU A 21 4.87 16.43 16.77
CA LEU A 21 5.22 15.03 17.05
C LEU A 21 6.74 14.85 17.18
N ALA A 22 7.53 15.49 16.31
CA ALA A 22 8.99 15.48 16.42
C ALA A 22 9.46 16.07 17.77
N GLY A 23 8.88 17.19 18.19
CA GLY A 23 9.14 17.80 19.49
C GLY A 23 8.79 16.89 20.66
N SER A 24 7.65 16.18 20.56
CA SER A 24 7.22 15.22 21.57
C SER A 24 8.15 14.01 21.68
N LEU A 25 8.67 13.52 20.54
CA LEU A 25 9.64 12.41 20.52
C LEU A 25 11.04 12.82 21.02
N ALA A 26 11.41 14.10 20.86
CA ALA A 26 12.70 14.63 21.33
C ALA A 26 12.69 14.99 22.82
N SER A 27 11.50 15.15 23.43
CA SER A 27 11.40 15.45 24.87
C SER A 27 11.70 14.20 25.69
N GLU A 28 12.76 14.24 26.51
CA GLU A 28 13.23 13.14 27.39
C GLU A 28 12.31 12.86 28.61
N GLY A 29 11.00 13.08 28.47
CA GLY A 29 10.03 12.74 29.52
C GLY A 29 9.71 11.22 29.52
N ARG A 30 9.26 10.69 30.68
CA ARG A 30 8.71 9.34 30.77
C ARG A 30 7.39 9.27 29.99
N VAL A 31 7.47 9.02 28.68
CA VAL A 31 6.30 8.77 27.85
C VAL A 31 5.89 7.31 28.06
N ASP A 32 4.60 7.08 28.27
CA ASP A 32 4.04 5.73 28.31
C ASP A 32 4.45 4.97 27.04
N PRO A 33 4.95 3.73 27.13
CA PRO A 33 5.36 2.95 25.96
C PRO A 33 4.31 2.84 24.86
N GLN A 34 3.03 2.79 25.21
CA GLN A 34 1.92 2.78 24.24
C GLN A 34 1.77 4.12 23.54
N GLU A 35 1.88 5.22 24.28
CA GLU A 35 1.84 6.56 23.71
C GLU A 35 3.05 6.83 22.82
N PHE A 36 4.26 6.42 23.24
CA PHE A 36 5.47 6.50 22.42
C PHE A 36 5.30 5.76 21.08
N LYS A 37 4.78 4.53 21.11
CA LYS A 37 4.51 3.73 19.91
C LYS A 37 3.53 4.44 18.98
N ARG A 38 2.46 5.01 19.51
CA ARG A 38 1.45 5.76 18.75
C ARG A 38 2.05 7.01 18.10
N VAL A 39 2.78 7.82 18.86
CA VAL A 39 3.39 9.06 18.37
C VAL A 39 4.46 8.76 17.32
N SER A 40 5.30 7.75 17.53
CA SER A 40 6.32 7.31 16.57
C SER A 40 5.71 6.82 15.27
N LYS A 41 4.60 6.07 15.34
CA LYS A 41 3.88 5.59 14.16
C LYS A 41 3.30 6.77 13.39
N GLU A 42 2.58 7.69 14.06
CA GLU A 42 1.99 8.87 13.42
C GLU A 42 3.06 9.75 12.77
N TYR A 43 4.19 9.98 13.44
CA TYR A 43 5.33 10.71 12.89
C TYR A 43 5.87 10.05 11.62
N SER A 44 6.11 8.74 11.66
CA SER A 44 6.59 7.96 10.52
C SER A 44 5.62 7.98 9.33
N ASP A 45 4.32 7.91 9.59
CA ASP A 45 3.29 7.94 8.55
C ASP A 45 3.16 9.31 7.88
N LEU A 46 3.36 10.40 8.64
CA LEU A 46 3.31 11.77 8.11
C LEU A 46 4.60 12.19 7.40
N THR A 47 5.75 11.60 7.72
CA THR A 47 7.06 12.00 7.16
C THR A 47 7.06 12.06 5.63
N PRO A 48 6.65 11.04 4.86
CA PRO A 48 6.67 11.10 3.39
C PRO A 48 5.71 12.14 2.81
N VAL A 49 4.61 12.44 3.52
CA VAL A 49 3.67 13.49 3.15
C VAL A 49 4.34 14.87 3.32
N VAL A 50 4.95 15.11 4.47
CA VAL A 50 5.62 16.38 4.81
C VAL A 50 6.80 16.64 3.89
N GLU A 51 7.61 15.63 3.58
CA GLU A 51 8.70 15.73 2.61
C GLU A 51 8.19 16.19 1.23
N SER A 52 7.09 15.59 0.77
CA SER A 52 6.49 15.96 -0.52
C SER A 52 5.89 17.37 -0.50
N ILE A 53 5.30 17.80 0.63
CA ILE A 53 4.80 19.17 0.81
C ILE A 53 5.96 20.18 0.78
N ARG A 54 7.04 19.90 1.51
CA ARG A 54 8.22 20.78 1.53
C ARG A 54 8.89 20.88 0.16
N GLU A 55 8.93 19.78 -0.57
CA GLU A 55 9.43 19.77 -1.94
C GLU A 55 8.56 20.64 -2.86
N LEU A 56 7.23 20.56 -2.75
CA LEU A 56 6.31 21.42 -3.50
C LEU A 56 6.53 22.89 -3.17
N GLN A 57 6.60 23.24 -1.89
CA GLN A 57 6.84 24.63 -1.45
C GLN A 57 8.18 25.17 -1.96
N ARG A 58 9.23 24.33 -1.99
CA ARG A 58 10.53 24.72 -2.55
C ARG A 58 10.42 25.00 -4.04
N VAL A 59 9.76 24.12 -4.80
CA VAL A 59 9.56 24.29 -6.25
C VAL A 59 8.73 25.55 -6.55
N GLU A 60 7.68 25.81 -5.78
CA GLU A 60 6.86 27.03 -5.93
C GLU A 60 7.68 28.29 -5.63
N GLY A 61 8.53 28.27 -4.59
CA GLY A 61 9.45 29.38 -4.29
C GLY A 61 10.52 29.61 -5.37
N GLU A 62 11.05 28.55 -5.96
CA GLU A 62 11.98 28.63 -7.10
C GLU A 62 11.29 29.24 -8.34
N ILE A 63 10.05 28.84 -8.64
CA ILE A 63 9.22 29.41 -9.73
C ILE A 63 9.01 30.92 -9.50
N GLU A 64 8.68 31.35 -8.29
CA GLU A 64 8.48 32.75 -7.96
C GLU A 64 9.79 33.55 -8.13
N SER A 65 10.92 33.01 -7.65
CA SER A 65 12.23 33.62 -7.75
C SER A 65 12.70 33.79 -9.19
N LEU A 66 12.52 32.76 -10.03
CA LEU A 66 12.84 32.81 -11.46
C LEU A 66 11.92 33.79 -12.20
N GLY A 67 10.63 33.83 -11.85
CA GLY A 67 9.69 34.80 -12.40
C GLY A 67 10.08 36.25 -12.08
N ALA A 68 10.53 36.53 -10.86
CA ALA A 68 11.02 37.82 -10.46
C ALA A 68 12.30 38.22 -11.22
N MET A 69 13.26 37.31 -11.34
CA MET A 69 14.51 37.50 -12.09
C MET A 69 14.25 37.86 -13.59
N MET A 70 13.28 37.21 -14.21
CA MET A 70 12.93 37.46 -15.62
C MET A 70 12.33 38.85 -15.85
N THR A 71 11.70 39.43 -14.82
CA THR A 71 11.10 40.79 -14.89
C THR A 71 12.05 41.89 -14.48
N GLU A 72 13.22 41.55 -13.95
CA GLU A 72 14.20 42.54 -13.45
C GLU A 72 14.86 43.28 -14.62
N PRO A 73 14.89 44.66 -14.60
CA PRO A 73 15.50 45.44 -15.64
C PRO A 73 17.03 45.24 -15.63
N GLY A 74 17.60 44.83 -16.77
CA GLY A 74 19.06 44.65 -16.91
C GLY A 74 19.55 43.20 -16.82
N THR A 75 18.66 42.23 -16.62
CA THR A 75 19.03 40.82 -16.67
C THR A 75 19.51 40.42 -18.07
N ASP A 76 20.65 39.73 -18.14
CA ASP A 76 21.29 39.26 -19.37
C ASP A 76 20.30 38.35 -20.17
N PRO A 77 20.21 38.53 -21.49
CA PRO A 77 19.36 37.69 -22.35
C PRO A 77 19.64 36.18 -22.24
N GLU A 78 20.91 35.78 -22.07
CA GLU A 78 21.27 34.36 -21.87
C GLU A 78 20.74 33.82 -20.53
N MET A 79 20.84 34.62 -19.47
CA MET A 79 20.29 34.29 -18.16
C MET A 79 18.76 34.18 -18.21
N LYS A 80 18.08 35.03 -18.96
CA LYS A 80 16.62 34.96 -19.15
C LYS A 80 16.22 33.67 -19.86
N ALA A 81 16.94 33.28 -20.91
CA ALA A 81 16.64 32.05 -21.65
C ALA A 81 16.81 30.81 -20.76
N LEU A 82 17.86 30.77 -19.95
CA LEU A 82 18.11 29.69 -19.00
C LEU A 82 17.01 29.62 -17.92
N ALA A 83 16.63 30.77 -17.37
CA ALA A 83 15.58 30.88 -16.38
C ALA A 83 14.22 30.46 -16.95
N GLU A 84 13.95 30.73 -18.22
CA GLU A 84 12.71 30.30 -18.90
C GLU A 84 12.64 28.79 -19.07
N GLU A 85 13.73 28.14 -19.46
CA GLU A 85 13.81 26.67 -19.58
C GLU A 85 13.61 25.99 -18.22
N GLU A 86 14.28 26.48 -17.18
CA GLU A 86 14.13 25.98 -15.82
C GLU A 86 12.70 26.19 -15.30
N LEU A 87 12.12 27.36 -15.53
CA LEU A 87 10.74 27.68 -15.17
C LEU A 87 9.73 26.71 -15.81
N GLN A 88 9.92 26.33 -17.07
CA GLN A 88 9.07 25.35 -17.73
C GLN A 88 9.18 23.97 -17.09
N THR A 89 10.39 23.56 -16.74
CA THR A 89 10.66 22.27 -16.08
C THR A 89 10.01 22.22 -14.70
N LEU A 90 10.17 23.27 -13.89
CA LEU A 90 9.57 23.36 -12.57
C LEU A 90 8.05 23.41 -12.61
N LYS A 91 7.46 24.13 -13.57
CA LYS A 91 6.01 24.18 -13.78
C LYS A 91 5.41 22.80 -14.13
N GLN A 92 6.14 21.94 -14.83
CA GLN A 92 5.69 20.57 -15.12
C GLN A 92 5.76 19.68 -13.86
N ARG A 93 6.71 19.96 -12.96
CA ARG A 93 6.89 19.18 -11.70
C ARG A 93 5.79 19.45 -10.67
N VAL A 94 5.21 20.65 -10.63
CA VAL A 94 4.16 21.02 -9.66
C VAL A 94 2.98 20.05 -9.70
N PRO A 95 2.31 19.77 -10.84
CA PRO A 95 1.17 18.86 -10.86
C PRO A 95 1.53 17.41 -10.47
N GLU A 96 2.76 16.98 -10.72
CA GLU A 96 3.24 15.65 -10.29
C GLU A 96 3.35 15.58 -8.76
N LEU A 97 3.91 16.61 -8.13
CA LEU A 97 4.00 16.70 -6.67
C LEU A 97 2.62 16.83 -6.01
N GLU A 98 1.73 17.65 -6.58
CA GLU A 98 0.35 17.75 -6.12
C GLU A 98 -0.37 16.38 -6.17
N GLN A 99 -0.21 15.64 -7.26
CA GLN A 99 -0.80 14.31 -7.40
C GLN A 99 -0.21 13.32 -6.39
N LYS A 100 1.12 13.33 -6.20
CA LYS A 100 1.80 12.51 -5.19
C LYS A 100 1.27 12.81 -3.78
N ILE A 101 1.13 14.08 -3.42
CA ILE A 101 0.58 14.50 -2.12
C ILE A 101 -0.87 14.02 -1.97
N ARG A 102 -1.72 14.15 -3.00
CA ARG A 102 -3.11 13.65 -2.95
C ARG A 102 -3.18 12.16 -2.69
N ILE A 103 -2.31 11.37 -3.32
CA ILE A 103 -2.24 9.91 -3.09
C ILE A 103 -1.79 9.61 -1.66
N LEU A 104 -0.78 10.32 -1.15
CA LEU A 104 -0.28 10.14 0.21
C LEU A 104 -1.28 10.55 1.29
N LEU A 105 -2.23 11.45 0.98
CA LEU A 105 -3.29 11.91 1.88
C LEU A 105 -4.51 10.98 1.91
N VAL A 106 -4.57 9.95 1.07
CA VAL A 106 -5.62 8.94 1.15
C VAL A 106 -5.45 8.17 2.47
N PRO A 107 -6.48 8.10 3.31
CA PRO A 107 -6.41 7.35 4.56
C PRO A 107 -6.01 5.91 4.27
N LYS A 108 -4.97 5.44 4.94
CA LYS A 108 -4.60 4.03 4.92
C LYS A 108 -5.55 3.26 5.82
N ASP A 109 -6.01 2.12 5.36
CA ASP A 109 -6.72 1.16 6.21
C ASP A 109 -5.70 0.60 7.22
N GLU A 110 -6.00 0.68 8.52
CA GLU A 110 -5.12 0.14 9.56
C GLU A 110 -4.88 -1.36 9.40
N ALA A 111 -5.85 -2.07 8.82
CA ALA A 111 -5.70 -3.48 8.50
C ALA A 111 -4.66 -3.74 7.39
N ASP A 112 -4.35 -2.76 6.54
CA ASP A 112 -3.43 -2.92 5.40
C ASP A 112 -2.00 -3.30 5.81
N GLU A 113 -1.59 -2.97 7.03
CA GLU A 113 -0.27 -3.32 7.56
C GLU A 113 -0.23 -4.66 8.30
N ARG A 114 -1.40 -5.31 8.48
CA ARG A 114 -1.49 -6.57 9.21
C ARG A 114 -1.01 -7.76 8.38
N ASN A 115 -0.58 -8.79 9.08
CA ASN A 115 -0.39 -10.12 8.53
C ASN A 115 -1.73 -10.72 8.11
N VAL A 116 -1.70 -11.81 7.38
CA VAL A 116 -2.89 -12.41 6.77
C VAL A 116 -2.99 -13.87 7.15
N ILE A 117 -4.22 -14.29 7.48
CA ILE A 117 -4.63 -15.69 7.43
C ILE A 117 -5.32 -15.91 6.08
N LEU A 118 -4.66 -16.69 5.23
CA LEU A 118 -5.17 -17.13 3.93
C LEU A 118 -5.87 -18.48 4.10
N GLU A 119 -7.09 -18.58 3.62
CA GLU A 119 -7.79 -19.87 3.52
C GLU A 119 -8.25 -20.08 2.09
N VAL A 120 -7.98 -21.25 1.53
CA VAL A 120 -8.45 -21.70 0.21
C VAL A 120 -9.28 -22.96 0.41
N ARG A 121 -10.50 -22.98 -0.14
CA ARG A 121 -11.42 -24.14 -0.09
C ARG A 121 -11.86 -24.53 -1.48
N ALA A 122 -11.88 -25.84 -1.74
CA ALA A 122 -12.53 -26.38 -2.93
C ALA A 122 -14.04 -26.08 -2.89
N GLY A 123 -14.57 -25.59 -4.00
CA GLY A 123 -15.99 -25.34 -4.20
C GLY A 123 -16.63 -26.40 -5.11
N THR A 124 -17.49 -25.97 -6.02
CA THR A 124 -18.15 -26.85 -6.99
C THR A 124 -17.18 -27.38 -8.03
N GLY A 125 -17.18 -28.68 -8.30
CA GLY A 125 -16.35 -29.33 -9.31
C GLY A 125 -15.62 -30.60 -8.84
N GLY A 126 -15.92 -31.11 -7.66
CA GLY A 126 -15.37 -32.36 -7.13
C GLY A 126 -13.83 -32.31 -7.03
N ASP A 127 -13.17 -33.38 -7.50
CA ASP A 127 -11.72 -33.52 -7.45
C ASP A 127 -10.98 -32.42 -8.22
N GLU A 128 -11.53 -31.95 -9.33
CA GLU A 128 -10.95 -30.87 -10.12
C GLU A 128 -10.97 -29.54 -9.34
N ALA A 129 -12.02 -29.28 -8.58
CA ALA A 129 -12.07 -28.12 -7.69
C ALA A 129 -11.01 -28.19 -6.57
N ALA A 130 -10.76 -29.41 -6.06
CA ALA A 130 -9.70 -29.63 -5.06
C ALA A 130 -8.29 -29.46 -5.66
N LEU A 131 -8.04 -29.89 -6.88
CA LEU A 131 -6.79 -29.64 -7.60
C LEU A 131 -6.62 -28.15 -7.86
N PHE A 132 -7.66 -27.45 -8.27
CA PHE A 132 -7.62 -26.02 -8.48
C PHE A 132 -7.37 -25.23 -7.18
N ALA A 133 -7.97 -25.65 -6.06
CA ALA A 133 -7.70 -25.07 -4.76
C ALA A 133 -6.22 -25.21 -4.35
N ARG A 134 -5.60 -26.38 -4.62
CA ARG A 134 -4.16 -26.57 -4.42
C ARG A 134 -3.34 -25.65 -5.30
N GLU A 135 -3.67 -25.51 -6.57
CA GLU A 135 -2.95 -24.61 -7.48
C GLU A 135 -3.01 -23.16 -7.02
N LEU A 136 -4.18 -22.69 -6.56
CA LEU A 136 -4.31 -21.33 -5.98
C LEU A 136 -3.44 -21.19 -4.73
N TYR A 137 -3.47 -22.15 -3.82
CA TYR A 137 -2.65 -22.11 -2.62
C TYR A 137 -1.16 -22.06 -2.94
N GLU A 138 -0.68 -22.88 -3.86
CA GLU A 138 0.71 -22.87 -4.33
C GLU A 138 1.07 -21.57 -5.05
N MET A 139 0.15 -20.99 -5.82
CA MET A 139 0.32 -19.68 -6.45
C MET A 139 0.56 -18.60 -5.38
N TYR A 140 -0.23 -18.56 -4.32
CA TYR A 140 -0.04 -17.59 -3.24
C TYR A 140 1.26 -17.84 -2.47
N ARG A 141 1.64 -19.10 -2.25
CA ARG A 141 2.93 -19.45 -1.66
C ARG A 141 4.11 -18.93 -2.48
N ASN A 142 4.09 -19.16 -3.78
CA ASN A 142 5.11 -18.69 -4.70
C ASN A 142 5.14 -17.16 -4.77
N TYR A 143 3.97 -16.52 -4.79
CA TYR A 143 3.87 -15.06 -4.75
C TYR A 143 4.45 -14.48 -3.46
N ALA A 144 4.17 -15.08 -2.31
CA ALA A 144 4.76 -14.68 -1.04
C ALA A 144 6.30 -14.76 -1.07
N GLN A 145 6.88 -15.82 -1.65
CA GLN A 145 8.32 -15.97 -1.83
C GLN A 145 8.90 -14.83 -2.70
N LEU A 146 8.26 -14.51 -3.83
CA LEU A 146 8.67 -13.40 -4.70
C LEU A 146 8.66 -12.05 -3.97
N ARG A 147 7.72 -11.87 -3.04
CA ARG A 147 7.58 -10.65 -2.22
C ARG A 147 8.46 -10.66 -0.97
N ARG A 148 9.20 -11.77 -0.70
CA ARG A 148 9.98 -12.01 0.50
C ARG A 148 9.13 -11.99 1.78
N TRP A 149 7.88 -12.43 1.67
CA TRP A 149 6.99 -12.66 2.80
C TRP A 149 7.22 -14.07 3.34
N LYS A 150 7.06 -14.23 4.65
CA LYS A 150 7.08 -15.54 5.30
C LYS A 150 5.73 -16.20 5.09
N PHE A 151 5.71 -17.42 4.57
CA PHE A 151 4.50 -18.21 4.35
C PHE A 151 4.57 -19.48 5.19
N GLU A 152 3.66 -19.62 6.15
CA GLU A 152 3.62 -20.73 7.11
C GLU A 152 2.30 -21.50 6.94
N PRO A 153 2.36 -22.73 6.43
CA PRO A 153 1.18 -23.62 6.40
C PRO A 153 0.67 -23.86 7.81
N MET A 154 -0.66 -23.72 8.01
CA MET A 154 -1.30 -23.96 9.32
C MET A 154 -2.09 -25.28 9.30
N ASP A 155 -2.97 -25.46 8.30
CA ASP A 155 -3.83 -26.63 8.17
C ASP A 155 -4.04 -26.94 6.70
N VAL A 156 -3.86 -28.19 6.32
CA VAL A 156 -4.06 -28.65 4.93
C VAL A 156 -4.79 -29.99 4.95
N SER A 157 -5.99 -30.01 4.36
CA SER A 157 -6.79 -31.20 4.18
C SER A 157 -6.70 -31.68 2.73
N GLU A 158 -5.88 -32.69 2.49
CA GLU A 158 -5.66 -33.25 1.16
C GLU A 158 -6.80 -34.22 0.73
N THR A 159 -7.03 -34.27 -0.58
CA THR A 159 -7.91 -35.26 -1.20
C THR A 159 -7.11 -36.42 -1.81
N GLY A 160 -7.78 -37.56 -2.11
CA GLY A 160 -7.11 -38.76 -2.62
C GLY A 160 -6.35 -38.57 -3.93
N LEU A 161 -6.67 -37.55 -4.73
CA LEU A 161 -5.97 -37.21 -5.97
C LEU A 161 -4.92 -36.06 -5.78
N GLY A 162 -4.55 -35.76 -4.54
CA GLY A 162 -3.55 -34.76 -4.24
C GLY A 162 -4.05 -33.32 -4.37
N GLY A 163 -5.35 -33.08 -4.47
CA GLY A 163 -5.95 -31.76 -4.36
C GLY A 163 -6.12 -31.35 -2.88
N TYR A 164 -6.56 -30.13 -2.63
CA TYR A 164 -6.87 -29.63 -1.29
C TYR A 164 -8.38 -29.38 -1.16
N SER A 165 -9.05 -30.04 -0.20
CA SER A 165 -10.42 -29.68 0.17
C SER A 165 -10.45 -28.35 0.93
N LYS A 166 -9.43 -28.13 1.78
CA LYS A 166 -9.16 -26.90 2.52
C LYS A 166 -7.66 -26.75 2.74
N ALA A 167 -7.14 -25.55 2.62
CA ALA A 167 -5.78 -25.23 3.02
C ALA A 167 -5.74 -23.83 3.64
N THR A 168 -5.05 -23.72 4.77
CA THR A 168 -4.90 -22.47 5.51
C THR A 168 -3.42 -22.17 5.73
N ALA A 169 -3.02 -20.93 5.56
CA ALA A 169 -1.66 -20.47 5.84
C ALA A 169 -1.67 -19.10 6.48
N GLU A 170 -0.66 -18.84 7.29
CA GLU A 170 -0.32 -17.52 7.77
C GLU A 170 0.73 -16.89 6.85
N ILE A 171 0.52 -15.62 6.46
CA ILE A 171 1.44 -14.89 5.61
C ILE A 171 1.87 -13.63 6.32
N ASN A 172 3.16 -13.55 6.66
CA ASN A 172 3.76 -12.50 7.46
C ASN A 172 4.68 -11.63 6.60
N GLY A 173 4.45 -10.32 6.65
CA GLY A 173 5.28 -9.37 5.93
C GLY A 173 4.63 -7.99 5.78
N ARG A 174 5.39 -7.06 5.26
CA ARG A 174 4.91 -5.68 5.09
C ARG A 174 3.90 -5.58 3.96
N GLY A 175 2.69 -5.06 4.27
CA GLY A 175 1.64 -4.79 3.28
C GLY A 175 1.01 -6.03 2.67
N VAL A 176 1.00 -7.14 3.41
CA VAL A 176 0.41 -8.42 2.94
C VAL A 176 -1.08 -8.26 2.75
N PHE A 177 -1.80 -7.76 3.77
CA PHE A 177 -3.25 -7.58 3.69
C PHE A 177 -3.63 -6.55 2.63
N ALA A 178 -2.93 -5.41 2.55
CA ALA A 178 -3.14 -4.40 1.52
C ALA A 178 -3.15 -4.97 0.10
N ARG A 179 -2.33 -6.00 -0.14
CA ARG A 179 -2.16 -6.62 -1.44
C ARG A 179 -3.15 -7.74 -1.69
N LEU A 180 -3.37 -8.60 -0.68
CA LEU A 180 -4.17 -9.82 -0.84
C LEU A 180 -5.66 -9.65 -0.54
N LYS A 181 -6.10 -8.58 0.14
CA LYS A 181 -7.50 -8.37 0.51
C LYS A 181 -8.48 -8.43 -0.68
N PHE A 182 -8.03 -8.09 -1.87
CA PHE A 182 -8.84 -8.11 -3.10
C PHE A 182 -8.98 -9.51 -3.72
N GLU A 183 -8.22 -10.49 -3.22
CA GLU A 183 -8.29 -11.88 -3.65
C GLU A 183 -9.43 -12.66 -2.97
N SER A 184 -10.02 -12.09 -1.91
CA SER A 184 -11.15 -12.73 -1.22
C SER A 184 -12.36 -12.85 -2.14
N GLY A 185 -12.86 -14.08 -2.29
CA GLY A 185 -14.03 -14.35 -3.09
C GLY A 185 -14.00 -15.71 -3.76
N ALA A 186 -14.89 -15.88 -4.73
CA ALA A 186 -14.98 -17.10 -5.54
C ALA A 186 -14.08 -16.99 -6.78
N HIS A 187 -13.16 -17.91 -6.90
CA HIS A 187 -12.30 -18.09 -8.07
C HIS A 187 -12.84 -19.21 -8.93
N ARG A 188 -12.85 -19.02 -10.23
CA ARG A 188 -13.40 -19.96 -11.20
C ARG A 188 -12.38 -20.28 -12.27
N VAL A 189 -12.25 -21.56 -12.61
CA VAL A 189 -11.45 -22.04 -13.72
C VAL A 189 -12.33 -22.75 -14.73
N GLN A 190 -12.07 -22.52 -16.00
CA GLN A 190 -12.67 -23.23 -17.12
C GLN A 190 -11.55 -23.89 -17.93
N ARG A 191 -11.45 -25.20 -17.79
CA ARG A 191 -10.45 -26.02 -18.49
C ARG A 191 -10.95 -27.43 -18.67
N VAL A 192 -10.25 -28.20 -19.48
CA VAL A 192 -10.42 -29.66 -19.50
C VAL A 192 -9.88 -30.20 -18.18
N PRO A 193 -10.69 -30.83 -17.32
CA PRO A 193 -10.23 -31.35 -16.04
C PRO A 193 -9.12 -32.38 -16.21
N ALA A 194 -8.13 -32.36 -15.33
CA ALA A 194 -7.10 -33.40 -15.27
C ALA A 194 -7.68 -34.77 -14.88
N THR A 195 -8.87 -34.77 -14.31
CA THR A 195 -9.62 -35.97 -13.85
C THR A 195 -10.52 -36.59 -14.91
N GLU A 196 -10.61 -35.99 -16.12
CA GLU A 196 -11.52 -36.47 -17.17
C GLU A 196 -10.79 -36.85 -18.47
N GLY A 197 -11.10 -38.04 -18.99
CA GLY A 197 -10.53 -38.55 -20.25
C GLY A 197 -11.25 -38.08 -21.53
N GLY A 198 -12.36 -37.32 -21.40
CA GLY A 198 -13.26 -37.01 -22.53
C GLY A 198 -12.98 -35.69 -23.26
N GLY A 199 -11.99 -34.90 -22.84
CA GLY A 199 -11.58 -33.65 -23.50
C GLY A 199 -12.60 -32.50 -23.44
N ARG A 200 -13.65 -32.60 -22.62
CA ARG A 200 -14.67 -31.57 -22.44
C ARG A 200 -14.22 -30.50 -21.45
N VAL A 201 -14.49 -29.23 -21.76
CA VAL A 201 -14.25 -28.11 -20.83
C VAL A 201 -15.32 -28.11 -19.75
N HIS A 202 -14.90 -28.13 -18.48
CA HIS A 202 -15.75 -27.97 -17.30
C HIS A 202 -15.40 -26.71 -16.52
N THR A 203 -16.35 -26.29 -15.70
CA THR A 203 -16.14 -25.17 -14.77
C THR A 203 -15.96 -25.72 -13.37
N SER A 204 -14.86 -25.36 -12.72
CA SER A 204 -14.60 -25.64 -11.32
C SER A 204 -14.40 -24.36 -10.55
N ALA A 205 -14.75 -24.36 -9.27
CA ALA A 205 -14.64 -23.19 -8.41
C ALA A 205 -13.88 -23.50 -7.11
N ALA A 206 -13.18 -22.51 -6.61
CA ALA A 206 -12.61 -22.51 -5.28
C ALA A 206 -12.92 -21.18 -4.60
N THR A 207 -12.97 -21.17 -3.27
CA THR A 207 -13.16 -19.94 -2.48
C THR A 207 -11.86 -19.59 -1.80
N VAL A 208 -11.49 -18.33 -1.89
CA VAL A 208 -10.34 -17.73 -1.18
C VAL A 208 -10.87 -16.78 -0.12
N ALA A 209 -10.42 -16.93 1.11
CA ALA A 209 -10.64 -15.98 2.19
C ALA A 209 -9.29 -15.39 2.63
N VAL A 210 -9.23 -14.08 2.71
CA VAL A 210 -8.06 -13.32 3.21
C VAL A 210 -8.53 -12.53 4.41
N LEU A 211 -8.07 -12.92 5.58
CA LEU A 211 -8.46 -12.30 6.85
C LEU A 211 -7.22 -11.61 7.45
N PRO A 212 -7.36 -10.37 7.93
CA PRO A 212 -6.27 -9.75 8.68
C PRO A 212 -6.08 -10.49 10.00
N GLU A 213 -4.83 -10.65 10.42
CA GLU A 213 -4.53 -11.20 11.73
C GLU A 213 -5.21 -10.36 12.82
N ALA A 214 -5.83 -11.02 13.79
CA ALA A 214 -6.49 -10.36 14.90
C ALA A 214 -5.44 -9.69 15.82
N GLU A 215 -5.76 -8.50 16.35
CA GLU A 215 -4.95 -7.92 17.41
C GLU A 215 -5.12 -8.71 18.70
N GLU A 216 -4.02 -8.88 19.44
CA GLU A 216 -4.11 -9.39 20.81
C GLU A 216 -4.96 -8.41 21.64
N VAL A 217 -6.13 -8.85 22.03
CA VAL A 217 -6.98 -8.10 22.97
C VAL A 217 -6.50 -8.46 24.36
N ASP A 218 -5.87 -7.50 25.04
CA ASP A 218 -5.58 -7.63 26.49
C ASP A 218 -6.92 -7.74 27.23
N ILE A 219 -7.35 -8.98 27.48
CA ILE A 219 -8.49 -9.25 28.37
C ILE A 219 -7.99 -9.01 29.79
N LYS A 220 -8.24 -7.83 30.32
CA LYS A 220 -8.12 -7.60 31.77
C LYS A 220 -9.25 -8.39 32.46
N ILE A 221 -8.90 -9.53 33.05
CA ILE A 221 -9.75 -10.30 33.95
C ILE A 221 -9.78 -9.59 35.31
#